data_88f17892e0f45a14af540a151c59021f
#
_entry.id   88f17892e0f45a14af540a151c59021f
#
_cell.length_a   1.000
_cell.length_b   1.000
_cell.length_c   1.000
_cell.angle_alpha   90.00
_cell.angle_beta   90.00
_cell.angle_gamma   90.00
#
_symmetry.space_group_name_H-M   'P 1'
#
loop_
_entity.id
_entity.type
_entity.pdbx_description
1 polymer ?
#
loop_
_entity_poly.entity_id
_entity_poly.type
_entity_poly.pdbx_seq_one_letter_code
_entity_poly.pdbx_strand_id
1 'polypeptide(L)'
;MDRKEDEMLGNEGFGGRSGEGVQGLREGSPEIAEALARGRFVSVSARVGNDVSGYICDRDGSGLLLDIRDASGDPSGYEFLPWSSIERLRV
;
A
#
# COMPACT_ATOMS: atom_id res chain seq x y z
N MET A 1 -20.34 23.55 -5.76
CA MET A 1 -20.31 23.17 -6.16
C MET A 1 -20.48 22.80 -6.02
N ASP A 2 -20.19 23.17 -6.14
CA ASP A 2 -20.31 22.67 -6.50
C ASP A 2 -20.42 22.31 -6.52
N ARG A 3 -19.82 22.46 -6.74
CA ARG A 3 -19.93 22.02 -7.19
C ARG A 3 -19.86 21.76 -7.51
N LYS A 4 -19.19 21.73 -7.61
CA LYS A 4 -19.15 21.41 -8.13
C LYS A 4 -19.01 20.95 -8.20
N GLU A 5 -18.78 21.24 -8.08
CA GLU A 5 -18.69 20.72 -8.40
C GLU A 5 -18.67 20.14 -8.38
N ASP A 6 -18.57 20.47 -8.42
CA ASP A 6 -18.60 19.90 -8.68
C ASP A 6 -18.56 19.40 -8.67
N GLU A 7 -18.07 19.42 -8.69
CA GLU A 7 -17.93 19.01 -9.06
C GLU A 7 -17.76 18.52 -8.99
N MET A 8 -17.69 18.74 -9.07
CA MET A 8 -17.37 18.32 -9.31
C MET A 8 -17.26 17.78 -9.25
N LEU A 9 -16.99 18.02 -9.33
CA LEU A 9 -16.70 17.59 -9.61
C LEU A 9 -16.47 17.16 -9.64
N GLY A 10 -16.06 17.21 -9.60
CA GLY A 10 -15.64 17.01 -10.16
C GLY A 10 -15.47 16.70 -10.01
N ASN A 11 -15.02 16.71 -10.39
CA ASN A 11 -14.71 16.46 -10.66
C ASN A 11 -14.44 16.14 -10.63
N GLU A 12 -13.89 16.18 -10.80
CA GLU A 12 -13.48 16.08 -11.10
C GLU A 12 -13.05 15.51 -10.87
N GLY A 13 -12.92 15.55 -10.92
CA GLY A 13 -12.36 15.27 -11.11
C GLY A 13 -12.07 14.61 -10.65
N PHE A 14 -11.60 14.63 -10.95
CA PHE A 14 -11.12 14.26 -10.83
C PHE A 14 -10.53 13.95 -10.79
N GLY A 15 -10.06 13.99 -10.81
CA GLY A 15 -9.11 14.07 -11.03
C GLY A 15 -8.41 14.05 -10.67
N GLY A 16 -7.94 14.17 -10.70
CA GLY A 16 -6.99 14.36 -10.63
C GLY A 16 -6.46 14.46 -10.15
N ARG A 17 -6.10 14.93 -10.34
CA ARG A 17 -5.46 15.34 -9.89
C ARG A 17 -4.70 15.56 -9.46
N SER A 18 -4.13 15.64 -9.95
CA SER A 18 -3.04 16.09 -9.40
C SER A 18 -3.14 16.40 -8.00
N GLY A 19 -2.34 16.23 -7.30
CA GLY A 19 -2.43 16.36 -5.94
C GLY A 19 -3.24 17.44 -5.42
N GLU A 20 -3.26 18.48 -6.16
CA GLU A 20 -4.01 19.54 -5.65
C GLU A 20 -5.42 19.13 -5.56
N GLY A 21 -6.14 19.63 -4.67
CA GLY A 21 -7.53 19.38 -4.57
C GLY A 21 -7.95 18.08 -3.95
N VAL A 22 -7.06 17.32 -3.39
CA VAL A 22 -7.45 16.09 -2.73
C VAL A 22 -7.73 16.40 -1.27
N GLN A 23 -8.95 16.72 -0.99
CA GLN A 23 -9.34 17.12 0.36
C GLN A 23 -9.38 15.93 1.28
N GLY A 24 -8.98 16.14 2.52
CA GLY A 24 -9.05 15.13 3.54
C GLY A 24 -7.81 14.25 3.62
N LEU A 25 -6.95 14.31 2.63
CA LEU A 25 -5.72 13.53 2.67
C LEU A 25 -4.64 14.31 3.39
N ARG A 26 -3.83 13.60 4.14
CA ARG A 26 -2.66 14.20 4.77
C ARG A 26 -1.64 14.53 3.73
N GLU A 27 -0.87 15.59 4.02
CA GLU A 27 0.30 15.90 3.22
C GLU A 27 1.26 14.72 3.26
N GLY A 28 1.78 14.33 2.13
CA GLY A 28 2.68 13.20 2.06
C GLY A 28 2.00 11.85 1.99
N SER A 29 0.68 11.81 1.80
CA SER A 29 -0.01 10.53 1.63
C SER A 29 0.52 9.79 0.41
N PRO A 30 0.89 8.50 0.55
CA PRO A 30 1.47 7.77 -0.57
C PRO A 30 0.40 7.24 -1.51
N GLU A 31 0.79 7.05 -2.75
CA GLU A 31 0.00 6.26 -3.69
C GLU A 31 0.41 4.80 -3.60
N ILE A 32 -0.41 3.91 -4.16
CA ILE A 32 -0.15 2.47 -4.03
C ILE A 32 1.24 2.10 -4.54
N ALA A 33 1.62 2.61 -5.70
CA ALA A 33 2.92 2.27 -6.26
C ALA A 33 4.07 2.72 -5.36
N GLU A 34 3.88 3.85 -4.70
CA GLU A 34 4.89 4.37 -3.78
C GLU A 34 4.90 3.58 -2.48
N ALA A 35 3.73 3.28 -1.93
CA ALA A 35 3.62 2.58 -0.67
C ALA A 35 4.16 1.16 -0.76
N LEU A 36 4.03 0.53 -1.93
CA LEU A 36 4.45 -0.85 -2.15
C LEU A 36 5.73 -0.93 -2.97
N ALA A 37 6.53 0.13 -2.97
CA ALA A 37 7.78 0.13 -3.72
C ALA A 37 8.80 -0.76 -3.05
N ARG A 38 9.74 -1.23 -3.84
CA ARG A 38 10.85 -2.04 -3.32
C ARG A 38 11.56 -1.29 -2.20
N GLY A 39 11.82 -2.00 -1.12
CA GLY A 39 12.52 -1.43 0.04
C GLY A 39 11.60 -0.85 1.09
N ARG A 40 10.30 -0.78 0.85
CA ARG A 40 9.37 -0.27 1.85
C ARG A 40 9.07 -1.36 2.88
N PHE A 41 8.92 -0.95 4.12
CA PHE A 41 8.58 -1.89 5.19
C PHE A 41 7.06 -2.00 5.29
N VAL A 42 6.56 -3.23 5.37
CA VAL A 42 5.12 -3.46 5.46
C VAL A 42 4.83 -4.53 6.49
N SER A 43 3.63 -4.47 7.04
CA SER A 43 3.09 -5.52 7.91
C SER A 43 1.88 -6.12 7.23
N VAL A 44 1.85 -7.44 7.14
CA VAL A 44 0.81 -8.15 6.41
C VAL A 44 0.05 -9.06 7.35
N SER A 45 -1.27 -8.94 7.30
CA SER A 45 -2.17 -9.88 7.99
C SER A 45 -2.64 -10.90 6.97
N ALA A 46 -2.28 -12.15 7.19
CA ALA A 46 -2.64 -13.21 6.28
C ALA A 46 -4.03 -13.76 6.63
N ARG A 47 -4.73 -14.28 5.63
CA ARG A 47 -6.03 -14.92 5.87
C ARG A 47 -5.87 -16.17 6.71
N VAL A 48 -4.78 -16.91 6.47
CA VAL A 48 -4.48 -18.14 7.18
C VAL A 48 -3.00 -18.06 7.53
N GLY A 49 -2.66 -18.46 8.75
CA GLY A 49 -1.29 -18.44 9.18
C GLY A 49 -0.97 -17.18 9.98
N ASN A 50 0.30 -16.97 10.20
CA ASN A 50 0.77 -15.87 11.04
C ASN A 50 0.90 -14.59 10.25
N ASP A 51 0.75 -13.47 10.95
CA ASP A 51 1.08 -12.18 10.37
C ASP A 51 2.59 -12.09 10.21
N VAL A 52 3.02 -11.37 9.19
CA VAL A 52 4.45 -11.20 8.92
C VAL A 52 4.73 -9.74 8.63
N SER A 53 5.99 -9.36 8.84
CA SER A 53 6.46 -8.01 8.54
C SER A 53 7.80 -8.10 7.86
N GLY A 54 8.07 -7.16 6.98
CA GLY A 54 9.35 -7.16 6.30
C GLY A 54 9.43 -6.09 5.23
N TYR A 55 10.51 -6.13 4.49
CA TYR A 55 10.75 -5.17 3.41
C TYR A 55 10.33 -5.79 2.08
N ILE A 56 9.73 -4.98 1.24
CA ILE A 56 9.28 -5.45 -0.07
C ILE A 56 10.50 -5.65 -0.96
N CYS A 57 10.69 -6.87 -1.45
CA CYS A 57 11.70 -7.17 -2.45
C CYS A 57 11.15 -6.94 -3.84
N ASP A 58 9.91 -7.40 -4.07
CA ASP A 58 9.29 -7.30 -5.37
C ASP A 58 7.80 -7.50 -5.24
N ARG A 59 7.05 -7.11 -6.26
CA ARG A 59 5.63 -7.34 -6.35
C ARG A 59 5.22 -7.38 -7.81
N ASP A 60 4.20 -8.16 -8.10
CA ASP A 60 3.64 -8.21 -9.44
C ASP A 60 2.17 -8.63 -9.34
N GLY A 61 1.58 -9.04 -10.46
CA GLY A 61 0.18 -9.44 -10.47
C GLY A 61 -0.12 -10.67 -9.65
N SER A 62 0.87 -11.47 -9.30
CA SER A 62 0.64 -12.70 -8.55
C SER A 62 0.80 -12.53 -7.05
N GLY A 63 1.58 -11.58 -6.60
CA GLY A 63 1.73 -11.40 -5.17
C GLY A 63 2.89 -10.51 -4.78
N LEU A 64 3.31 -10.71 -3.55
CA LEU A 64 4.28 -9.84 -2.87
C LEU A 64 5.41 -10.72 -2.32
N LEU A 65 6.64 -10.34 -2.60
CA LEU A 65 7.81 -11.03 -2.07
C LEU A 65 8.43 -10.16 -0.98
N LEU A 66 8.56 -10.71 0.21
CA LEU A 66 9.07 -9.96 1.36
C LEU A 66 10.36 -10.55 1.89
N ASP A 67 11.24 -9.67 2.32
CA ASP A 67 12.39 -9.98 3.16
C ASP A 67 11.89 -9.89 4.60
N ILE A 68 11.54 -11.03 5.17
CA ILE A 68 10.85 -11.10 6.46
C ILE A 68 11.79 -10.69 7.58
N ARG A 69 11.25 -9.94 8.52
CA ARG A 69 11.97 -9.53 9.73
C ARG A 69 11.28 -10.10 10.95
N ASP A 70 12.08 -10.56 11.92
CA ASP A 70 11.53 -11.04 13.18
C ASP A 70 11.28 -9.87 14.13
N ALA A 71 10.84 -10.19 15.35
CA ALA A 71 10.49 -9.16 16.34
C ALA A 71 11.67 -8.28 16.71
N SER A 72 12.89 -8.79 16.56
CA SER A 72 14.12 -8.03 16.83
C SER A 72 14.56 -7.19 15.64
N GLY A 73 13.91 -7.35 14.49
CA GLY A 73 14.29 -6.65 13.29
C GLY A 73 15.33 -7.39 12.45
N ASP A 74 15.69 -8.61 12.84
CA ASP A 74 16.69 -9.39 12.14
C ASP A 74 16.08 -10.13 10.96
N PRO A 75 16.86 -10.38 9.90
CA PRO A 75 16.36 -11.13 8.75
C PRO A 75 15.94 -12.54 9.14
N SER A 76 14.81 -12.97 8.60
CA SER A 76 14.22 -14.26 8.91
C SER A 76 13.86 -15.03 7.64
N GLY A 77 14.43 -14.66 6.50
CA GLY A 77 14.18 -15.33 5.23
C GLY A 77 13.28 -14.54 4.34
N TYR A 78 13.01 -15.10 3.18
CA TYR A 78 12.11 -14.49 2.20
C TYR A 78 10.81 -15.27 2.15
N GLU A 79 9.72 -14.58 1.92
CA GLU A 79 8.42 -15.25 1.80
C GLU A 79 7.62 -14.61 0.70
N PHE A 80 7.00 -15.43 -0.15
CA PHE A 80 6.12 -14.98 -1.19
C PHE A 80 4.68 -15.15 -0.72
N LEU A 81 3.90 -14.07 -0.84
CA LEU A 81 2.49 -14.08 -0.43
C LEU A 81 1.63 -13.75 -1.64
N PRO A 82 0.87 -14.73 -2.15
CA PRO A 82 -0.10 -14.42 -3.21
C PRO A 82 -1.09 -13.38 -2.71
N TRP A 83 -1.55 -12.51 -3.60
CA TRP A 83 -2.51 -11.48 -3.19
C TRP A 83 -3.74 -12.09 -2.52
N SER A 84 -4.17 -13.27 -2.96
CA SER A 84 -5.35 -13.91 -2.41
C SER A 84 -5.17 -14.35 -0.95
N SER A 85 -3.95 -14.47 -0.47
CA SER A 85 -3.71 -14.86 0.90
C SER A 85 -3.52 -13.68 1.84
N ILE A 86 -3.55 -12.47 1.33
CA ILE A 86 -3.36 -11.26 2.12
C ILE A 86 -4.72 -10.68 2.44
N GLU A 87 -5.02 -10.52 3.72
CA GLU A 87 -6.25 -9.89 4.12
C GLU A 87 -6.07 -8.40 4.31
N ARG A 88 -4.95 -8.00 4.90
CA ARG A 88 -4.69 -6.58 5.19
C ARG A 88 -3.20 -6.32 5.11
N LEU A 89 -2.86 -5.15 4.65
CA LEU A 89 -1.47 -4.74 4.53
C LEU A 89 -1.34 -3.33 5.09
N ARG A 90 -0.38 -3.15 6.00
CA ARG A 90 -0.08 -1.84 6.57
C ARG A 90 1.26 -1.38 6.05
N VAL A 91 1.29 -0.16 5.66
CA VAL A 91 2.53 0.45 5.15
C VAL A 91 3.01 1.59 6.03
#